data_c2b89407c564df0725d0f8b987744d55
#
_entry.id   c2b89407c564df0725d0f8b987744d55
#
_cell.length_a   1.000
_cell.length_b   1.000
_cell.length_c   1.000
_cell.angle_alpha   90.00
_cell.angle_beta   90.00
_cell.angle_gamma   90.00
#
_symmetry.space_group_name_H-M   'P 1'
#
loop_
_entity.id
_entity.type
_entity.pdbx_description
1 polymer ?
#
loop_
_entity_poly.entity_id
_entity_poly.type
_entity_poly.pdbx_seq_one_letter_code
_entity_poly.pdbx_strand_id
1 'polypeptide(L)' 'MTIYLSDNQDVSDWMRKEITAMLGKRYKLTHLSEDMNVNYAKLYRFMRGKNVGTEIYDSFFRVYLRQWNS' A
#
# COMPACT_ATOMS: atom_id res chain seq x y z
N MET A 1 9.71 18.18 5.11
CA MET A 1 9.48 17.93 3.69
C MET A 1 8.01 17.70 3.44
N THR A 2 7.49 18.30 2.41
CA THR A 2 6.08 18.17 2.08
C THR A 2 5.90 17.15 0.98
N ILE A 3 4.98 16.22 1.20
CA ILE A 3 4.64 15.23 0.19
C ILE A 3 3.35 15.66 -0.47
N TYR A 4 3.40 15.87 -1.76
CA TYR A 4 2.22 16.25 -2.53
C TYR A 4 1.54 15.02 -3.08
N LEU A 5 0.41 14.70 -2.51
CA LEU A 5 -0.30 13.49 -2.87
C LEU A 5 -1.06 13.60 -4.18
N SER A 6 -1.10 14.79 -4.77
CA SER A 6 -1.78 15.00 -6.03
C SER A 6 -0.94 14.55 -7.23
N ASP A 7 0.37 14.41 -7.04
CA ASP A 7 1.27 13.98 -8.11
C ASP A 7 2.15 12.87 -7.55
N ASN A 8 1.61 11.69 -7.47
CA ASN A 8 2.10 10.65 -6.59
C ASN A 8 2.77 9.47 -7.26
N GLN A 9 3.27 9.65 -8.47
CA GLN A 9 3.91 8.54 -9.13
C GLN A 9 5.05 7.98 -8.29
N ASP A 10 5.86 8.86 -7.73
CA ASP A 10 7.00 8.43 -6.92
C ASP A 10 6.54 7.75 -5.63
N VAL A 11 5.52 8.29 -4.99
CA VAL A 11 4.98 7.68 -3.77
C VAL A 11 4.36 6.33 -4.08
N SER A 12 3.61 6.26 -5.16
CA SER A 12 2.98 5.00 -5.56
C SER A 12 4.02 3.93 -5.86
N ASP A 13 5.07 4.30 -6.58
CA ASP A 13 6.13 3.37 -6.90
C ASP A 13 6.85 2.89 -5.64
N TRP A 14 7.10 3.81 -4.72
CA TRP A 14 7.72 3.46 -3.44
C TRP A 14 6.83 2.48 -2.67
N MET A 15 5.54 2.75 -2.62
CA MET A 15 4.61 1.87 -1.92
C MET A 15 4.58 0.47 -2.53
N ARG A 16 4.59 0.40 -3.86
CA ARG A 16 4.59 -0.89 -4.52
C ARG A 16 5.84 -1.69 -4.20
N LYS A 17 6.98 -1.02 -4.13
CA LYS A 17 8.22 -1.69 -3.75
C LYS A 17 8.18 -2.18 -2.31
N GLU A 18 7.67 -1.34 -1.41
CA GLU A 18 7.56 -1.73 0.00
C GLU A 18 6.60 -2.90 0.16
N ILE A 19 5.49 -2.86 -0.53
CA ILE A 19 4.51 -3.95 -0.45
C ILE A 19 5.14 -5.24 -0.99
N THR A 20 5.82 -5.16 -2.12
CA THR A 20 6.46 -6.33 -2.69
C THR A 20 7.47 -6.92 -1.72
N ALA A 21 8.22 -6.08 -1.01
CA ALA A 21 9.19 -6.54 -0.04
C ALA A 21 8.52 -7.19 1.17
N MET A 22 7.31 -6.76 1.52
CA MET A 22 6.58 -7.33 2.64
C MET A 22 6.01 -8.70 2.33
N LEU A 23 5.68 -8.95 1.06
CA LEU A 23 5.03 -10.19 0.66
C LEU A 23 6.04 -11.34 0.66
N GLY A 24 5.56 -12.51 1.06
CA GLY A 24 6.41 -13.68 1.12
C GLY A 24 5.56 -14.93 1.18
N LYS A 25 6.15 -16.02 1.64
CA LYS A 25 5.45 -17.29 1.69
C LYS A 25 4.27 -17.26 2.66
N ARG A 26 4.39 -16.48 3.73
CA ARG A 26 3.37 -16.44 4.77
C ARG A 26 2.48 -15.22 4.68
N TYR A 27 2.96 -14.17 4.05
CA TYR A 27 2.22 -12.91 3.98
C TYR A 27 1.88 -12.64 2.53
N LYS A 28 0.60 -12.77 2.21
CA LYS A 28 0.11 -12.61 0.84
C LYS A 28 -0.62 -11.29 0.71
N LEU A 29 -0.88 -10.91 -0.53
CA LEU A 29 -1.57 -9.66 -0.80
C LEU A 29 -2.97 -9.63 -0.18
N THR A 30 -3.63 -10.80 -0.10
CA THR A 30 -4.92 -10.88 0.57
C THR A 30 -4.81 -10.52 2.04
N HIS A 31 -3.75 -10.96 2.70
CA HIS A 31 -3.54 -10.62 4.11
C HIS A 31 -3.34 -9.13 4.27
N LEU A 32 -2.57 -8.53 3.36
CA LEU A 32 -2.33 -7.09 3.43
C LEU A 32 -3.63 -6.31 3.22
N SER A 33 -4.46 -6.75 2.28
CA SER A 33 -5.74 -6.07 2.05
C SER A 33 -6.62 -6.12 3.29
N GLU A 34 -6.59 -7.22 4.01
CA GLU A 34 -7.33 -7.34 5.25
C GLU A 34 -6.77 -6.41 6.32
N ASP A 35 -5.44 -6.38 6.45
CA ASP A 35 -4.81 -5.50 7.42
C ASP A 35 -5.07 -4.03 7.11
N MET A 36 -5.10 -3.68 5.84
CA MET A 36 -5.39 -2.33 5.41
C MET A 36 -6.88 -2.01 5.43
N ASN A 37 -7.70 -3.03 5.56
CA ASN A 37 -9.15 -2.89 5.52
C ASN A 37 -9.62 -2.27 4.20
N VAL A 38 -9.04 -2.74 3.11
CA VAL A 38 -9.42 -2.29 1.77
C VAL A 38 -9.80 -3.51 0.93
N ASN A 39 -10.55 -3.25 -0.13
CA ASN A 39 -10.96 -4.29 -1.06
C ASN A 39 -9.73 -4.88 -1.76
N TYR A 40 -9.64 -6.20 -1.79
CA TYR A 40 -8.51 -6.87 -2.42
C TYR A 40 -8.35 -6.47 -3.89
N ALA A 41 -9.47 -6.40 -4.60
CA ALA A 41 -9.40 -6.04 -6.02
C ALA A 41 -8.82 -4.65 -6.22
N LYS A 42 -9.15 -3.73 -5.32
CA LYS A 42 -8.62 -2.37 -5.40
C LYS A 42 -7.12 -2.37 -5.15
N LEU A 43 -6.66 -3.10 -4.15
CA LEU A 43 -5.24 -3.20 -3.86
C LEU A 43 -4.50 -3.88 -5.01
N TYR A 44 -5.11 -4.92 -5.58
CA TYR A 44 -4.53 -5.62 -6.71
C TYR A 44 -4.32 -4.68 -7.90
N ARG A 45 -5.33 -3.84 -8.19
CA ARG A 45 -5.20 -2.86 -9.27
C ARG A 45 -4.09 -1.86 -8.99
N PHE A 46 -3.98 -1.43 -7.75
CA PHE A 46 -2.90 -0.52 -7.37
C PHE A 46 -1.54 -1.14 -7.66
N MET A 47 -1.37 -2.42 -7.30
CA MET A 47 -0.11 -3.11 -7.54
C MET A 47 0.20 -3.25 -9.02
N ARG A 48 -0.81 -3.25 -9.85
CA ARG A 48 -0.63 -3.33 -11.30
C ARG A 48 -0.42 -1.96 -11.95
N GLY A 49 -0.29 -0.93 -11.16
CA GLY A 49 -0.01 0.40 -11.67
C GLY A 49 -1.25 1.23 -11.98
N LYS A 50 -2.43 0.75 -11.60
CA LYS A 50 -3.65 1.51 -11.83
C LYS A 50 -3.79 2.60 -10.80
N ASN A 51 -4.47 3.66 -11.21
CA ASN A 51 -4.73 4.77 -10.31
C ASN A 51 -5.90 4.42 -9.40
N VAL A 52 -5.72 4.60 -8.10
CA VAL A 52 -6.76 4.33 -7.12
C VAL A 52 -6.87 5.53 -6.19
N GLY A 53 -7.90 5.56 -5.37
CA GLY A 53 -8.13 6.68 -4.49
C GLY A 53 -7.09 6.80 -3.39
N THR A 54 -7.15 7.92 -2.66
CA THR A 54 -6.19 8.21 -1.60
C THR A 54 -6.33 7.26 -0.42
N GLU A 55 -7.46 6.55 -0.31
CA GLU A 55 -7.66 5.64 0.80
C GLU A 55 -6.62 4.54 0.87
N ILE A 56 -6.07 4.16 -0.28
CA ILE A 56 -4.99 3.16 -0.32
C ILE A 56 -3.77 3.69 0.41
N TYR A 57 -3.43 4.95 0.17
CA TYR A 57 -2.26 5.55 0.82
C TYR A 57 -2.43 5.63 2.34
N ASP A 58 -3.57 6.11 2.78
CA ASP A 58 -3.83 6.23 4.21
C ASP A 58 -3.82 4.86 4.89
N SER A 59 -4.46 3.89 4.28
CA SER A 59 -4.52 2.56 4.84
C SER A 59 -3.15 1.91 4.89
N PHE A 60 -2.37 2.09 3.84
CA PHE A 60 -1.02 1.52 3.80
C PHE A 60 -0.15 2.13 4.89
N PHE A 61 -0.15 3.45 5.02
CA PHE A 61 0.69 4.10 6.00
C PHE A 61 0.32 3.69 7.42
N ARG A 62 -0.95 3.46 7.67
CA ARG A 62 -1.39 2.99 8.98
C ARG A 62 -0.76 1.64 9.31
N VAL A 63 -0.78 0.71 8.36
CA VAL A 63 -0.20 -0.61 8.56
C VAL A 63 1.33 -0.52 8.66
N TYR A 64 1.91 0.26 7.77
CA TYR A 64 3.36 0.40 7.68
C TYR A 64 3.94 0.95 8.99
N LEU A 65 3.34 2.02 9.50
CA LEU A 65 3.82 2.62 10.73
C LEU A 65 3.62 1.71 11.93
N ARG A 66 2.54 0.93 11.92
CA ARG A 66 2.30 -0.02 12.99
C ARG A 66 3.42 -1.06 13.06
N GLN A 67 3.87 -1.52 11.91
CA GLN A 67 4.95 -2.50 11.87
C GLN A 67 6.25 -1.92 12.41
N TRP A 68 6.51 -0.66 12.12
CA TRP A 68 7.73 -0.02 12.59
C TRP A 68 7.69 0.27 14.08
N ASN A 69 6.52 0.39 14.66
CA ASN A 69 6.35 0.73 16.07
C ASN A 69 6.08 -0.47 16.95
N SER A 70 6.00 -1.64 16.40
CA SER A 70 5.70 -2.83 17.19
C SER A 70 6.93 -3.49 17.78
#